data_f022c00f102f3b30fdd1d69fa693e099
#
_entry.id   f022c00f102f3b30fdd1d69fa693e099
#
_cell.length_a   1.000
_cell.length_b   1.000
_cell.length_c   1.000
_cell.angle_alpha   90.00
_cell.angle_beta   90.00
_cell.angle_gamma   90.00
#
_symmetry.space_group_name_H-M   'P 1'
#
loop_
_entity.id
_entity.type
_entity.pdbx_description
1 polymer ?
#
loop_
_entity_poly.entity_id
_entity_poly.type
_entity_poly.pdbx_seq_one_letter_code
_entity_poly.pdbx_strand_id
1 'polypeptide(L)'
;VYKRQALQQPDLVSLKTRTKVLTAVKQLGYKPNLMAVKFRSGKTRNLVVLVPTVANVFFARVISGMQQAAHDKGYSLLLCNTLADEEMEQSYARMVHTSQADGLVQLRAHNPFAQLDMKTGSVLPMVNACEVLDRIACPTVLLDNRAAACAMTEHLLELGHKRIAMIKGPARSPLTRDRVAGYRDALNAAGVAFDESLLYPGDFTLQSGHKAATELLPLPNPPSAIFCENDETVSYTHLRAHETREDL
;
A
#
# COMPACT_ATOMS: atom_id res chain seq x y z
N VAL A 1 -8.27 -30.58 -30.66
CA VAL A 1 -7.45 -29.43 -31.07
C VAL A 1 -8.35 -28.29 -31.53
N TYR A 2 -9.23 -28.46 -32.52
CA TYR A 2 -10.05 -27.38 -33.11
C TYR A 2 -11.01 -26.68 -32.14
N LYS A 3 -11.59 -27.39 -31.13
CA LYS A 3 -12.47 -26.77 -30.12
C LYS A 3 -11.74 -25.67 -29.34
N ARG A 4 -10.51 -25.93 -28.91
CA ARG A 4 -9.73 -24.98 -28.12
C ARG A 4 -9.27 -23.81 -28.99
N GLN A 5 -8.83 -24.07 -30.20
CA GLN A 5 -8.41 -23.04 -31.15
C GLN A 5 -9.55 -22.09 -31.48
N ALA A 6 -10.75 -22.62 -31.76
CA ALA A 6 -11.93 -21.79 -32.04
C ALA A 6 -12.33 -20.85 -30.87
N LEU A 7 -12.01 -21.23 -29.61
CA LEU A 7 -12.33 -20.45 -28.40
C LEU A 7 -11.18 -19.50 -27.99
N GLN A 8 -9.93 -19.89 -28.17
CA GLN A 8 -8.75 -19.15 -27.67
C GLN A 8 -8.01 -18.38 -28.75
N GLN A 9 -8.04 -18.87 -30.01
CA GLN A 9 -7.34 -18.30 -31.15
C GLN A 9 -8.23 -18.41 -32.41
N PRO A 10 -9.35 -17.66 -32.42
CA PRO A 10 -10.39 -17.79 -33.44
C PRO A 10 -9.88 -17.59 -34.88
N ASP A 11 -8.83 -16.81 -35.03
CA ASP A 11 -8.25 -16.47 -36.34
C ASP A 11 -7.45 -17.64 -36.98
N LEU A 12 -7.10 -18.66 -36.19
CA LEU A 12 -6.43 -19.88 -36.67
C LEU A 12 -7.42 -20.94 -37.18
N VAL A 13 -8.72 -20.68 -37.18
CA VAL A 13 -9.75 -21.65 -37.53
C VAL A 13 -10.67 -21.06 -38.59
N SER A 14 -10.99 -21.82 -39.62
CA SER A 14 -11.91 -21.37 -40.65
C SER A 14 -13.25 -20.92 -40.11
N LEU A 15 -13.87 -19.91 -40.72
CA LEU A 15 -15.15 -19.34 -40.28
C LEU A 15 -16.24 -20.41 -40.07
N LYS A 16 -16.34 -21.38 -41.00
CA LYS A 16 -17.29 -22.49 -40.91
C LYS A 16 -17.09 -23.35 -39.67
N THR A 17 -15.85 -23.70 -39.34
CA THR A 17 -15.52 -24.51 -38.15
C THR A 17 -15.74 -23.72 -36.88
N ARG A 18 -15.35 -22.44 -36.86
CA ARG A 18 -15.57 -21.53 -35.75
C ARG A 18 -17.06 -21.41 -35.40
N THR A 19 -17.91 -21.11 -36.38
CA THR A 19 -19.36 -20.99 -36.20
C THR A 19 -19.95 -22.30 -35.66
N LYS A 20 -19.60 -23.45 -36.22
CA LYS A 20 -20.06 -24.76 -35.75
C LYS A 20 -19.69 -25.02 -34.28
N VAL A 21 -18.44 -24.70 -33.90
CA VAL A 21 -17.98 -24.87 -32.50
C VAL A 21 -18.68 -23.91 -31.57
N LEU A 22 -18.83 -22.64 -31.93
CA LEU A 22 -19.49 -21.64 -31.07
C LEU A 22 -20.98 -21.95 -30.88
N THR A 23 -21.66 -22.44 -31.92
CA THR A 23 -23.06 -22.88 -31.80
C THR A 23 -23.20 -24.06 -30.85
N ALA A 24 -22.33 -25.06 -30.95
CA ALA A 24 -22.33 -26.21 -30.05
C ALA A 24 -22.01 -25.81 -28.60
N VAL A 25 -21.05 -24.90 -28.40
CA VAL A 25 -20.71 -24.35 -27.07
C VAL A 25 -21.94 -23.68 -26.45
N LYS A 26 -22.68 -22.87 -27.23
CA LYS A 26 -23.89 -22.17 -26.75
C LYS A 26 -25.02 -23.17 -26.43
N GLN A 27 -25.26 -24.15 -27.31
CA GLN A 27 -26.31 -25.16 -27.12
C GLN A 27 -26.04 -26.05 -25.90
N LEU A 28 -24.79 -26.42 -25.64
CA LEU A 28 -24.39 -27.31 -24.55
C LEU A 28 -24.14 -26.56 -23.24
N GLY A 29 -24.22 -25.23 -23.22
CA GLY A 29 -23.84 -24.44 -22.04
C GLY A 29 -22.37 -24.65 -21.61
N TYR A 30 -21.50 -25.07 -22.54
CA TYR A 30 -20.13 -25.42 -22.21
C TYR A 30 -19.34 -24.18 -21.75
N LYS A 31 -18.82 -24.25 -20.52
CA LYS A 31 -17.87 -23.28 -19.99
C LYS A 31 -16.46 -23.91 -19.94
N PRO A 32 -15.46 -23.27 -20.54
CA PRO A 32 -14.08 -23.78 -20.44
C PRO A 32 -13.65 -23.87 -18.98
N ASN A 33 -13.05 -24.99 -18.60
CA ASN A 33 -12.42 -25.09 -17.28
C ASN A 33 -11.15 -24.24 -17.27
N LEU A 34 -11.24 -23.06 -16.68
CA LEU A 34 -10.12 -22.10 -16.60
C LEU A 34 -8.95 -22.67 -15.79
N MET A 35 -9.21 -23.53 -14.79
CA MET A 35 -8.15 -24.19 -14.01
C MET A 35 -7.28 -25.08 -14.90
N ALA A 36 -7.90 -25.85 -15.79
CA ALA A 36 -7.16 -26.69 -16.76
C ALA A 36 -6.41 -25.87 -17.81
N VAL A 37 -6.86 -24.65 -18.11
CA VAL A 37 -6.13 -23.71 -19.00
C VAL A 37 -4.94 -23.14 -18.27
N LYS A 38 -5.12 -22.66 -17.05
CA LYS A 38 -4.07 -22.09 -16.17
C LYS A 38 -2.97 -23.13 -15.90
N PHE A 39 -3.35 -24.37 -15.54
CA PHE A 39 -2.40 -25.46 -15.31
C PHE A 39 -1.46 -25.71 -16.51
N ARG A 40 -2.00 -25.70 -17.72
CA ARG A 40 -1.20 -25.89 -18.94
C ARG A 40 -0.33 -24.71 -19.33
N SER A 41 -0.75 -23.50 -18.99
CA SER A 41 0.02 -22.27 -19.29
C SER A 41 1.13 -22.01 -18.27
N GLY A 42 1.13 -22.68 -17.12
CA GLY A 42 2.02 -22.42 -15.99
C GLY A 42 1.80 -21.04 -15.37
N LYS A 43 0.69 -20.34 -15.73
CA LYS A 43 0.34 -19.01 -15.21
C LYS A 43 -1.08 -19.00 -14.67
N THR A 44 -1.24 -18.48 -13.47
CA THR A 44 -2.53 -18.35 -12.80
C THR A 44 -3.26 -17.07 -13.22
N ARG A 45 -2.53 -16.07 -13.67
CA ARG A 45 -3.02 -14.71 -13.94
C ARG A 45 -3.62 -14.05 -12.68
N ASN A 46 -3.13 -14.43 -11.50
CA ASN A 46 -3.46 -13.83 -10.22
C ASN A 46 -2.21 -13.19 -9.62
N LEU A 47 -2.38 -12.03 -8.99
CA LEU A 47 -1.37 -11.39 -8.13
C LEU A 47 -1.96 -11.28 -6.74
N VAL A 48 -1.19 -11.66 -5.72
CA VAL A 48 -1.53 -11.43 -4.31
C VAL A 48 -1.10 -10.02 -3.93
N VAL A 49 -1.96 -9.27 -3.26
CA VAL A 49 -1.63 -7.97 -2.68
C VAL A 49 -1.82 -8.05 -1.17
N LEU A 50 -0.73 -7.94 -0.42
CA LEU A 50 -0.76 -7.91 1.04
C LEU A 50 -0.99 -6.47 1.50
N VAL A 51 -2.14 -6.23 2.10
CA VAL A 51 -2.59 -4.90 2.53
C VAL A 51 -2.64 -4.87 4.05
N PRO A 52 -1.96 -3.92 4.71
CA PRO A 52 -2.01 -3.80 6.18
C PRO A 52 -3.42 -3.59 6.70
N THR A 53 -4.21 -2.78 5.98
CA THR A 53 -5.63 -2.57 6.26
C THR A 53 -6.35 -2.07 5.01
N VAL A 54 -7.50 -2.65 4.71
CA VAL A 54 -8.37 -2.20 3.62
C VAL A 54 -9.22 -0.99 4.01
N ALA A 55 -9.29 -0.65 5.29
CA ALA A 55 -10.09 0.46 5.80
C ALA A 55 -9.45 1.83 5.49
N ASN A 56 -8.13 1.88 5.31
CA ASN A 56 -7.41 3.13 5.05
C ASN A 56 -7.59 3.59 3.60
N VAL A 57 -8.04 4.84 3.41
CA VAL A 57 -8.34 5.44 2.10
C VAL A 57 -7.10 5.51 1.20
N PHE A 58 -5.90 5.68 1.76
CA PHE A 58 -4.66 5.66 1.00
C PHE A 58 -4.47 4.32 0.28
N PHE A 59 -4.59 3.20 1.02
CA PHE A 59 -4.47 1.87 0.42
C PHE A 59 -5.58 1.58 -0.58
N ALA A 60 -6.80 2.07 -0.35
CA ALA A 60 -7.89 1.92 -1.30
C ALA A 60 -7.56 2.56 -2.66
N ARG A 61 -6.95 3.74 -2.68
CA ARG A 61 -6.49 4.41 -3.91
C ARG A 61 -5.34 3.65 -4.59
N VAL A 62 -4.36 3.18 -3.82
CA VAL A 62 -3.24 2.38 -4.33
C VAL A 62 -3.75 1.09 -4.97
N ILE A 63 -4.67 0.37 -4.29
CA ILE A 63 -5.29 -0.86 -4.79
C ILE A 63 -6.06 -0.60 -6.09
N SER A 64 -6.82 0.49 -6.16
CA SER A 64 -7.58 0.85 -7.37
C SER A 64 -6.66 1.03 -8.58
N GLY A 65 -5.53 1.74 -8.41
CA GLY A 65 -4.53 1.90 -9.49
C GLY A 65 -3.89 0.57 -9.89
N MET A 66 -3.53 -0.27 -8.92
CA MET A 66 -3.00 -1.61 -9.19
C MET A 66 -4.00 -2.50 -9.92
N GLN A 67 -5.29 -2.45 -9.51
CA GLN A 67 -6.34 -3.24 -10.12
C GLN A 67 -6.55 -2.88 -11.59
N GLN A 68 -6.55 -1.59 -11.93
CA GLN A 68 -6.65 -1.13 -13.31
C GLN A 68 -5.47 -1.63 -14.14
N ALA A 69 -4.24 -1.43 -13.66
CA ALA A 69 -3.04 -1.85 -14.36
C ALA A 69 -2.95 -3.39 -14.55
N ALA A 70 -3.37 -4.16 -13.54
CA ALA A 70 -3.44 -5.61 -13.60
C ALA A 70 -4.49 -6.08 -14.62
N HIS A 71 -5.69 -5.47 -14.59
CA HIS A 71 -6.77 -5.78 -15.52
C HIS A 71 -6.34 -5.59 -16.97
N ASP A 72 -5.69 -4.48 -17.28
CA ASP A 72 -5.20 -4.16 -18.64
C ASP A 72 -4.16 -5.19 -19.16
N LYS A 73 -3.50 -5.90 -18.24
CA LYS A 73 -2.56 -7.00 -18.55
C LYS A 73 -3.18 -8.39 -18.42
N GLY A 74 -4.49 -8.47 -18.19
CA GLY A 74 -5.23 -9.73 -18.03
C GLY A 74 -4.91 -10.48 -16.74
N TYR A 75 -4.57 -9.74 -15.67
CA TYR A 75 -4.39 -10.25 -14.33
C TYR A 75 -5.55 -9.87 -13.41
N SER A 76 -5.79 -10.70 -12.40
CA SER A 76 -6.70 -10.42 -11.28
C SER A 76 -5.90 -10.17 -10.01
N LEU A 77 -6.39 -9.30 -9.12
CA LEU A 77 -5.81 -9.10 -7.80
C LEU A 77 -6.56 -9.92 -6.76
N LEU A 78 -5.80 -10.58 -5.90
CA LEU A 78 -6.26 -11.26 -4.69
C LEU A 78 -5.85 -10.39 -3.50
N LEU A 79 -6.80 -9.65 -2.94
CA LEU A 79 -6.55 -8.76 -1.81
C LEU A 79 -6.53 -9.56 -0.51
N CYS A 80 -5.42 -9.48 0.22
CA CYS A 80 -5.23 -10.12 1.51
C CYS A 80 -5.03 -9.03 2.58
N ASN A 81 -6.07 -8.80 3.38
CA ASN A 81 -6.01 -7.89 4.52
C ASN A 81 -5.26 -8.58 5.66
N THR A 82 -4.05 -8.12 5.96
CA THR A 82 -3.15 -8.80 6.90
C THR A 82 -3.20 -8.24 8.32
N LEU A 83 -3.87 -7.09 8.53
CA LEU A 83 -3.89 -6.38 9.81
C LEU A 83 -2.49 -6.09 10.36
N ALA A 84 -1.52 -5.95 9.46
CA ALA A 84 -0.10 -5.82 9.77
C ALA A 84 0.51 -7.01 10.54
N ASP A 85 -0.12 -8.17 10.48
CA ASP A 85 0.33 -9.42 11.10
C ASP A 85 1.29 -10.17 10.16
N GLU A 86 2.50 -10.44 10.64
CA GLU A 86 3.57 -11.06 9.85
C GLU A 86 3.29 -12.54 9.54
N GLU A 87 2.60 -13.26 10.42
CA GLU A 87 2.24 -14.67 10.20
C GLU A 87 1.17 -14.77 9.10
N MET A 88 0.21 -13.86 9.10
CA MET A 88 -0.77 -13.76 8.02
C MET A 88 -0.11 -13.42 6.68
N GLU A 89 0.83 -12.47 6.67
CA GLU A 89 1.59 -12.11 5.46
C GLU A 89 2.33 -13.32 4.88
N GLN A 90 3.02 -14.09 5.73
CA GLN A 90 3.73 -15.32 5.33
C GLN A 90 2.77 -16.41 4.84
N SER A 91 1.62 -16.54 5.49
CA SER A 91 0.59 -17.52 5.09
C SER A 91 0.08 -17.22 3.67
N TYR A 92 -0.22 -15.96 3.36
CA TYR A 92 -0.66 -15.56 2.03
C TYR A 92 0.46 -15.62 0.99
N ALA A 93 1.71 -15.34 1.36
CA ALA A 93 2.84 -15.47 0.44
C ALA A 93 3.03 -16.92 -0.06
N ARG A 94 2.62 -17.92 0.70
CA ARG A 94 2.60 -19.34 0.27
C ARG A 94 1.76 -19.55 -0.98
N MET A 95 0.77 -18.71 -1.27
CA MET A 95 -0.03 -18.81 -2.50
C MET A 95 0.82 -18.67 -3.76
N VAL A 96 1.90 -17.89 -3.72
CA VAL A 96 2.85 -17.79 -4.81
C VAL A 96 3.69 -19.07 -4.89
N HIS A 97 4.19 -19.55 -3.77
CA HIS A 97 4.98 -20.78 -3.70
C HIS A 97 4.20 -22.02 -4.17
N THR A 98 2.90 -22.06 -3.88
CA THR A 98 2.00 -23.16 -4.30
C THR A 98 1.35 -22.94 -5.65
N SER A 99 1.84 -21.99 -6.45
CA SER A 99 1.34 -21.68 -7.80
C SER A 99 -0.17 -21.34 -7.84
N GLN A 100 -0.68 -20.70 -6.81
CA GLN A 100 -2.03 -20.13 -6.78
C GLN A 100 -2.04 -18.67 -7.26
N ALA A 101 -0.86 -18.00 -7.22
CA ALA A 101 -0.61 -16.69 -7.77
C ALA A 101 0.74 -16.66 -8.49
N ASP A 102 0.89 -15.74 -9.45
CA ASP A 102 2.11 -15.61 -10.26
C ASP A 102 3.12 -14.64 -9.60
N GLY A 103 2.68 -13.85 -8.65
CA GLY A 103 3.51 -12.87 -7.96
C GLY A 103 2.77 -12.20 -6.80
N LEU A 104 3.50 -11.38 -6.05
CA LEU A 104 3.04 -10.73 -4.85
C LEU A 104 3.41 -9.24 -4.86
N VAL A 105 2.50 -8.41 -4.39
CA VAL A 105 2.77 -7.00 -4.04
C VAL A 105 2.67 -6.86 -2.53
N GLN A 106 3.77 -6.42 -1.89
CA GLN A 106 3.83 -6.14 -0.47
C GLN A 106 3.76 -4.63 -0.23
N LEU A 107 2.94 -4.18 0.72
CA LEU A 107 2.76 -2.76 1.03
C LEU A 107 3.42 -2.33 2.36
N ARG A 108 4.20 -3.21 2.99
CA ARG A 108 4.94 -2.96 4.25
C ARG A 108 6.42 -3.33 4.11
N ALA A 109 7.22 -2.79 5.05
CA ALA A 109 8.65 -3.12 5.17
C ALA A 109 8.88 -4.48 5.86
N HIS A 110 8.18 -5.53 5.44
CA HIS A 110 8.34 -6.89 5.94
C HIS A 110 8.52 -7.87 4.79
N ASN A 111 9.42 -8.85 4.96
CA ASN A 111 9.62 -9.91 3.98
C ASN A 111 8.69 -11.11 4.24
N PRO A 112 7.60 -11.26 3.47
CA PRO A 112 6.66 -12.35 3.70
C PRO A 112 7.19 -13.72 3.27
N PHE A 113 8.36 -13.78 2.62
CA PHE A 113 9.02 -15.03 2.22
C PHE A 113 10.15 -15.46 3.17
N ALA A 114 10.37 -14.73 4.28
CA ALA A 114 11.52 -14.98 5.17
C ALA A 114 11.63 -16.39 5.72
N GLN A 115 10.48 -17.06 5.93
CA GLN A 115 10.42 -18.44 6.47
C GLN A 115 10.13 -19.50 5.39
N LEU A 116 10.01 -19.09 4.12
CA LEU A 116 9.80 -20.05 3.04
C LEU A 116 11.14 -20.53 2.51
N ASP A 117 11.25 -21.84 2.30
CA ASP A 117 12.43 -22.47 1.72
C ASP A 117 12.56 -22.11 0.23
N MET A 118 13.01 -20.89 -0.02
CA MET A 118 13.27 -20.39 -1.37
C MET A 118 14.66 -20.85 -1.78
N LYS A 119 14.78 -21.42 -2.99
CA LYS A 119 16.09 -21.81 -3.53
C LYS A 119 17.05 -20.62 -3.48
N THR A 120 18.23 -20.83 -2.92
CA THR A 120 19.28 -19.82 -2.80
C THR A 120 19.53 -19.17 -4.18
N GLY A 121 19.44 -17.84 -4.24
CA GLY A 121 19.64 -17.06 -5.47
C GLY A 121 18.40 -16.94 -6.37
N SER A 122 17.24 -17.49 -6.01
CA SER A 122 16.01 -17.22 -6.76
C SER A 122 15.53 -15.79 -6.54
N VAL A 123 15.14 -15.12 -7.62
CA VAL A 123 14.48 -13.80 -7.55
C VAL A 123 13.10 -14.00 -6.93
N LEU A 124 12.80 -13.25 -5.88
CA LEU A 124 11.47 -13.26 -5.28
C LEU A 124 10.45 -12.71 -6.28
N PRO A 125 9.35 -13.42 -6.57
CA PRO A 125 8.30 -12.93 -7.44
C PRO A 125 7.45 -11.86 -6.73
N MET A 126 8.10 -10.79 -6.28
CA MET A 126 7.53 -9.76 -5.44
C MET A 126 7.93 -8.36 -5.90
N VAL A 127 7.00 -7.44 -5.78
CA VAL A 127 7.24 -6.00 -5.82
C VAL A 127 6.90 -5.45 -4.44
N ASN A 128 7.78 -4.63 -3.88
CA ASN A 128 7.45 -3.86 -2.69
C ASN A 128 6.91 -2.49 -3.08
N ALA A 129 5.96 -1.96 -2.34
CA ALA A 129 5.42 -0.63 -2.56
C ALA A 129 5.16 0.06 -1.22
N CYS A 130 5.19 1.39 -1.23
CA CYS A 130 4.99 2.26 -0.08
C CYS A 130 6.15 2.30 0.92
N GLU A 131 6.72 1.18 1.33
CA GLU A 131 7.82 1.10 2.29
C GLU A 131 9.06 0.42 1.68
N VAL A 132 10.24 0.65 2.24
CA VAL A 132 11.49 0.00 1.81
C VAL A 132 11.70 -1.27 2.59
N LEU A 133 12.04 -2.36 1.88
CA LEU A 133 12.56 -3.58 2.48
C LEU A 133 14.08 -3.49 2.57
N ASP A 134 14.60 -3.32 3.79
CA ASP A 134 16.03 -3.35 4.02
C ASP A 134 16.60 -4.74 3.68
N ARG A 135 17.76 -4.76 3.00
CA ARG A 135 18.57 -5.97 2.72
C ARG A 135 17.95 -6.99 1.73
N ILE A 136 16.88 -6.64 1.04
CA ILE A 136 16.27 -7.52 0.03
C ILE A 136 16.21 -6.80 -1.30
N ALA A 137 16.84 -7.39 -2.31
CA ALA A 137 16.77 -6.90 -3.67
C ALA A 137 15.42 -7.31 -4.30
N CYS A 138 14.44 -6.44 -4.23
CA CYS A 138 13.20 -6.56 -5.00
C CYS A 138 12.85 -5.21 -5.64
N PRO A 139 12.13 -5.21 -6.79
CA PRO A 139 11.61 -3.98 -7.35
C PRO A 139 10.75 -3.26 -6.32
N THR A 140 10.97 -1.95 -6.17
CA THR A 140 10.29 -1.15 -5.15
C THR A 140 9.73 0.13 -5.74
N VAL A 141 8.48 0.47 -5.39
CA VAL A 141 7.79 1.72 -5.77
C VAL A 141 7.60 2.57 -4.53
N LEU A 142 8.22 3.73 -4.48
CA LEU A 142 8.25 4.61 -3.32
C LEU A 142 7.84 6.04 -3.67
N LEU A 143 7.37 6.75 -2.65
CA LEU A 143 7.37 8.21 -2.58
C LEU A 143 8.65 8.65 -1.87
N ASP A 144 9.20 9.81 -2.25
CA ASP A 144 10.25 10.47 -1.47
C ASP A 144 9.62 11.12 -0.22
N ASN A 145 9.50 10.32 0.84
CA ASN A 145 8.86 10.74 2.09
C ASN A 145 9.65 11.84 2.81
N ARG A 146 10.98 11.85 2.65
CA ARG A 146 11.83 12.88 3.25
C ARG A 146 11.63 14.22 2.55
N ALA A 147 11.67 14.24 1.23
CA ALA A 147 11.43 15.46 0.46
C ALA A 147 10.00 15.98 0.65
N ALA A 148 8.99 15.10 0.69
CA ALA A 148 7.60 15.49 0.91
C ALA A 148 7.38 16.11 2.30
N ALA A 149 7.96 15.54 3.34
CA ALA A 149 7.87 16.09 4.69
C ALA A 149 8.65 17.40 4.85
N CYS A 150 9.80 17.52 4.16
CA CYS A 150 10.56 18.76 4.09
C CYS A 150 9.69 19.87 3.46
N ALA A 151 9.15 19.65 2.28
CA ALA A 151 8.31 20.63 1.58
C ALA A 151 7.06 21.03 2.39
N MET A 152 6.41 20.08 3.08
CA MET A 152 5.27 20.38 3.95
C MET A 152 5.68 21.26 5.13
N THR A 153 6.82 20.97 5.74
CA THR A 153 7.33 21.75 6.88
C THR A 153 7.78 23.14 6.44
N GLU A 154 8.45 23.26 5.30
CA GLU A 154 8.82 24.54 4.67
C GLU A 154 7.58 25.40 4.43
N HIS A 155 6.51 24.82 3.89
CA HIS A 155 5.24 25.53 3.69
C HIS A 155 4.68 26.10 4.99
N LEU A 156 4.68 25.32 6.09
CA LEU A 156 4.24 25.83 7.39
C LEU A 156 5.14 26.95 7.93
N LEU A 157 6.45 26.86 7.70
CA LEU A 157 7.42 27.90 8.08
C LEU A 157 7.19 29.20 7.25
N GLU A 158 6.90 29.08 5.96
CA GLU A 158 6.56 30.21 5.07
C GLU A 158 5.28 30.93 5.52
N LEU A 159 4.31 30.19 6.07
CA LEU A 159 3.10 30.73 6.67
C LEU A 159 3.37 31.43 8.04
N GLY A 160 4.61 31.42 8.52
CA GLY A 160 5.03 32.09 9.76
C GLY A 160 4.99 31.21 11.00
N HIS A 161 4.66 29.93 10.88
CA HIS A 161 4.68 29.01 12.01
C HIS A 161 6.13 28.65 12.39
N LYS A 162 6.51 28.88 13.66
CA LYS A 162 7.84 28.54 14.16
C LYS A 162 7.80 27.40 15.18
N ARG A 163 6.63 27.21 15.84
CA ARG A 163 6.43 26.12 16.78
C ARG A 163 5.44 25.14 16.15
N ILE A 164 5.97 24.16 15.45
CA ILE A 164 5.22 23.17 14.68
C ILE A 164 5.33 21.83 15.40
N ALA A 165 4.22 21.22 15.79
CA ALA A 165 4.23 19.84 16.26
C ALA A 165 4.13 18.85 15.11
N MET A 166 4.63 17.65 15.31
CA MET A 166 4.51 16.55 14.34
C MET A 166 3.92 15.32 15.02
N ILE A 167 2.78 14.83 14.52
CA ILE A 167 2.20 13.56 14.94
C ILE A 167 2.73 12.48 14.03
N LYS A 168 3.58 11.61 14.60
CA LYS A 168 4.29 10.56 13.87
C LYS A 168 3.41 9.34 13.59
N GLY A 169 3.87 8.52 12.66
CA GLY A 169 3.42 7.14 12.50
C GLY A 169 4.14 6.16 13.43
N PRO A 170 3.98 4.84 13.22
CA PRO A 170 4.65 3.80 14.00
C PRO A 170 6.17 3.98 13.97
N ALA A 171 6.82 3.88 15.14
CA ALA A 171 8.25 4.14 15.29
C ALA A 171 9.17 3.22 14.45
N ARG A 172 8.68 2.01 14.12
CA ARG A 172 9.45 1.06 13.30
C ARG A 172 9.27 1.26 11.81
N SER A 173 8.34 2.11 11.38
CA SER A 173 8.08 2.35 9.95
C SER A 173 9.22 3.18 9.34
N PRO A 174 9.79 2.75 8.20
CA PRO A 174 10.73 3.56 7.42
C PRO A 174 10.13 4.91 6.99
N LEU A 175 8.81 4.96 6.76
CA LEU A 175 8.10 6.20 6.40
C LEU A 175 8.22 7.24 7.52
N THR A 176 7.97 6.83 8.77
CA THR A 176 8.08 7.69 9.95
C THR A 176 9.49 8.25 10.09
N ARG A 177 10.51 7.40 9.96
CA ARG A 177 11.91 7.82 10.00
C ARG A 177 12.22 8.90 8.95
N ASP A 178 11.81 8.67 7.72
CA ASP A 178 12.12 9.54 6.59
C ASP A 178 11.33 10.87 6.68
N ARG A 179 10.07 10.84 7.13
CA ARG A 179 9.26 12.05 7.35
C ARG A 179 9.78 12.90 8.49
N VAL A 180 10.18 12.28 9.61
CA VAL A 180 10.84 12.99 10.72
C VAL A 180 12.17 13.62 10.28
N ALA A 181 12.94 12.92 9.43
CA ALA A 181 14.17 13.49 8.87
C ALA A 181 13.88 14.73 8.01
N GLY A 182 12.90 14.67 7.11
CA GLY A 182 12.50 15.82 6.29
C GLY A 182 11.98 17.00 7.10
N TYR A 183 11.17 16.74 8.11
CA TYR A 183 10.72 17.77 9.07
C TYR A 183 11.92 18.46 9.75
N ARG A 184 12.89 17.68 10.24
CA ARG A 184 14.11 18.22 10.88
C ARG A 184 14.96 19.03 9.91
N ASP A 185 15.11 18.56 8.67
CA ASP A 185 15.88 19.25 7.63
C ASP A 185 15.32 20.65 7.37
N ALA A 186 13.99 20.78 7.20
CA ALA A 186 13.34 22.06 6.96
C ALA A 186 13.48 23.03 8.14
N LEU A 187 13.30 22.55 9.38
CA LEU A 187 13.52 23.39 10.58
C LEU A 187 14.96 23.91 10.64
N ASN A 188 15.94 23.02 10.41
CA ASN A 188 17.35 23.39 10.43
C ASN A 188 17.68 24.42 9.33
N ALA A 189 17.16 24.24 8.11
CA ALA A 189 17.35 25.19 7.02
C ALA A 189 16.78 26.58 7.32
N ALA A 190 15.66 26.64 8.05
CA ALA A 190 15.03 27.87 8.48
C ALA A 190 15.62 28.48 9.77
N GLY A 191 16.66 27.86 10.37
CA GLY A 191 17.25 28.31 11.63
C GLY A 191 16.32 28.17 12.85
N VAL A 192 15.29 27.29 12.75
CA VAL A 192 14.37 26.98 13.85
C VAL A 192 14.91 25.80 14.64
N ALA A 193 15.04 25.95 15.96
CA ALA A 193 15.53 24.88 16.82
C ALA A 193 14.56 23.67 16.79
N PHE A 194 15.12 22.48 16.58
CA PHE A 194 14.37 21.24 16.69
C PHE A 194 14.05 20.94 18.15
N ASP A 195 12.77 20.76 18.45
CA ASP A 195 12.26 20.45 19.79
C ASP A 195 11.61 19.05 19.78
N GLU A 196 12.25 18.09 20.43
CA GLU A 196 11.78 16.71 20.47
C GLU A 196 10.45 16.57 21.20
N SER A 197 10.11 17.48 22.11
CA SER A 197 8.83 17.50 22.83
C SER A 197 7.63 17.77 21.91
N LEU A 198 7.87 18.28 20.71
CA LEU A 198 6.86 18.50 19.67
C LEU A 198 6.65 17.30 18.75
N LEU A 199 7.44 16.23 18.93
CA LEU A 199 7.25 14.97 18.20
C LEU A 199 6.32 14.04 18.98
N TYR A 200 5.05 14.01 18.63
CA TYR A 200 4.08 13.15 19.28
C TYR A 200 4.06 11.75 18.67
N PRO A 201 4.14 10.67 19.45
CA PRO A 201 4.05 9.30 18.93
C PRO A 201 2.63 8.99 18.46
N GLY A 202 2.50 8.38 17.29
CA GLY A 202 1.24 7.92 16.71
C GLY A 202 1.41 6.57 16.02
N ASP A 203 0.32 6.10 15.43
CA ASP A 203 0.22 4.80 14.77
C ASP A 203 -0.60 4.83 13.47
N PHE A 204 -0.78 6.02 12.89
CA PHE A 204 -1.60 6.28 11.69
C PHE A 204 -3.10 6.13 11.90
N THR A 205 -3.58 5.98 13.14
CA THR A 205 -5.03 5.86 13.42
C THR A 205 -5.67 7.20 13.79
N LEU A 206 -6.99 7.27 13.61
CA LEU A 206 -7.82 8.36 14.10
C LEU A 206 -7.63 8.62 15.60
N GLN A 207 -7.56 7.54 16.41
CA GLN A 207 -7.40 7.62 17.85
C GLN A 207 -6.08 8.29 18.25
N SER A 208 -4.98 7.95 17.56
CA SER A 208 -3.69 8.58 17.85
C SER A 208 -3.69 10.08 17.54
N GLY A 209 -4.40 10.51 16.48
CA GLY A 209 -4.61 11.93 16.16
C GLY A 209 -5.39 12.67 17.25
N HIS A 210 -6.50 12.09 17.71
CA HIS A 210 -7.30 12.66 18.80
C HIS A 210 -6.49 12.80 20.10
N LYS A 211 -5.80 11.73 20.51
CA LYS A 211 -4.96 11.72 21.70
C LYS A 211 -3.87 12.80 21.62
N ALA A 212 -3.19 12.88 20.49
CA ALA A 212 -2.16 13.89 20.27
C ALA A 212 -2.70 15.32 20.38
N ALA A 213 -3.85 15.61 19.77
CA ALA A 213 -4.48 16.93 19.86
C ALA A 213 -4.88 17.27 21.30
N THR A 214 -5.45 16.30 22.02
CA THR A 214 -5.86 16.49 23.44
C THR A 214 -4.67 16.81 24.35
N GLU A 215 -3.48 16.31 24.05
CA GLU A 215 -2.27 16.56 24.83
C GLU A 215 -1.47 17.79 24.35
N LEU A 216 -1.49 18.09 23.05
CA LEU A 216 -0.71 19.21 22.48
C LEU A 216 -1.39 20.57 22.60
N LEU A 217 -2.72 20.63 22.45
CA LEU A 217 -3.45 21.90 22.43
C LEU A 217 -3.49 22.62 23.78
N PRO A 218 -3.62 21.94 24.96
CA PRO A 218 -3.66 22.60 26.27
C PRO A 218 -2.28 22.90 26.85
N LEU A 219 -1.18 22.72 26.10
CA LEU A 219 0.15 23.06 26.60
C LEU A 219 0.24 24.56 26.95
N PRO A 220 1.02 24.96 27.96
CA PRO A 220 1.23 26.38 28.29
C PRO A 220 1.78 27.22 27.14
N ASN A 221 2.54 26.58 26.24
CA ASN A 221 3.01 27.14 24.99
C ASN A 221 2.66 26.15 23.87
N PRO A 222 1.41 26.18 23.35
CA PRO A 222 0.96 25.20 22.35
C PRO A 222 1.67 25.39 21.00
N PRO A 223 1.74 24.35 20.17
CA PRO A 223 2.18 24.50 18.79
C PRO A 223 1.19 25.38 18.01
N SER A 224 1.72 26.22 17.11
CA SER A 224 0.90 27.07 16.24
C SER A 224 0.44 26.33 14.97
N ALA A 225 1.04 25.17 14.67
CA ALA A 225 0.65 24.26 13.62
C ALA A 225 0.96 22.81 14.02
N ILE A 226 0.22 21.86 13.47
CA ILE A 226 0.43 20.44 13.69
C ILE A 226 0.55 19.77 12.31
N PHE A 227 1.69 19.13 12.06
CA PHE A 227 1.92 18.28 10.90
C PHE A 227 1.60 16.82 11.26
N CYS A 228 0.62 16.23 10.62
CA CYS A 228 0.29 14.81 10.77
C CYS A 228 0.88 14.00 9.63
N GLU A 229 1.45 12.84 9.94
CA GLU A 229 2.07 11.99 8.91
C GLU A 229 1.08 11.28 7.97
N ASN A 230 -0.23 11.29 8.27
CA ASN A 230 -1.27 10.75 7.38
C ASN A 230 -2.62 11.44 7.56
N ASP A 231 -3.52 11.23 6.60
CA ASP A 231 -4.84 11.89 6.52
C ASP A 231 -5.80 11.47 7.66
N GLU A 232 -5.75 10.22 8.10
CA GLU A 232 -6.63 9.75 9.19
C GLU A 232 -6.32 10.45 10.49
N THR A 233 -5.04 10.61 10.81
CA THR A 233 -4.59 11.34 12.00
C THR A 233 -5.05 12.81 11.96
N VAL A 234 -4.99 13.47 10.80
CA VAL A 234 -5.46 14.86 10.61
C VAL A 234 -6.93 15.00 10.91
N SER A 235 -7.77 14.09 10.45
CA SER A 235 -9.23 14.22 10.51
C SER A 235 -9.73 14.41 11.94
N TYR A 236 -9.18 13.68 12.89
CA TYR A 236 -9.58 13.80 14.31
C TYR A 236 -8.91 14.96 15.03
N THR A 237 -7.69 15.31 14.65
CA THR A 237 -7.01 16.51 15.16
C THR A 237 -7.82 17.75 14.83
N HIS A 238 -8.38 17.82 13.60
CA HIS A 238 -9.21 18.91 13.15
C HIS A 238 -10.54 19.01 13.91
N LEU A 239 -11.25 17.89 14.10
CA LEU A 239 -12.49 17.83 14.87
C LEU A 239 -12.28 18.35 16.31
N ARG A 240 -11.23 17.89 17.00
CA ARG A 240 -10.94 18.32 18.36
C ARG A 240 -10.59 19.81 18.47
N ALA A 241 -9.87 20.35 17.50
CA ALA A 241 -9.54 21.77 17.45
C ALA A 241 -10.80 22.66 17.30
N HIS A 242 -11.87 22.15 16.72
CA HIS A 242 -13.16 22.85 16.62
C HIS A 242 -13.97 22.75 17.92
N GLU A 243 -14.02 21.58 18.58
CA GLU A 243 -14.74 21.37 19.84
C GLU A 243 -14.23 22.32 20.95
N THR A 244 -12.92 22.56 21.03
CA THR A 244 -12.34 23.50 22.02
C THR A 244 -12.63 24.98 21.76
N ARG A 245 -13.15 25.35 20.56
CA ARG A 245 -13.57 26.74 20.26
C ARG A 245 -15.03 27.03 20.59
N GLU A 246 -15.86 26.01 20.67
CA GLU A 246 -17.29 26.15 21.05
C GLU A 246 -17.51 26.16 22.56
N ASP A 247 -16.52 25.67 23.34
CA ASP A 247 -16.56 25.66 24.83
C ASP A 247 -15.90 26.89 25.45
N LEU A 248 -15.51 27.91 24.68
CA LEU A 248 -14.97 29.22 25.11
C LEU A 248 -15.90 30.37 24.71
#